data_20f6e1ae0916aa7a58c935394efff280
#
_entry.id   20f6e1ae0916aa7a58c935394efff280
#
_cell.length_a   1.000
_cell.length_b   1.000
_cell.length_c   1.000
_cell.angle_alpha   90.00
_cell.angle_beta   90.00
_cell.angle_gamma   90.00
#
_symmetry.space_group_name_H-M   'P 1'
#
loop_
_entity.id
_entity.type
_entity.pdbx_description
1 polymer ?
#
loop_
_entity_poly.entity_id
_entity_poly.type
_entity_poly.pdbx_seq_one_letter_code
_entity_poly.pdbx_strand_id
1 'polypeptide(L)'
;MASKVIYPAIAVIGLALASGAAWWYQKKPQSATGGGASSADAAAAPASAGASAPSGAASGPRAPAVEVAKVEVSRLTDDTQAVGSLRSRQGVIVRPEVSGRITQLNFRDGDRVKKGQLLVQFDDQLQLAQVQQSQAELSIAQANHKRNQELVEQNFISKRSVDESSANLEVAQAKLALARASAARLKVLAPFDGITGIRTVNVGDYLKDGADVVNIEDIDAVFVDFRLPERFQNKVKRGQTAMVSLDALPGQRFTAFVQAVDPLIDTNGRSVGIRGCIDNRQLRLRPGMFARVTAVFGERERALTVPEEAIVPQGQRVLVYKVVDGSTPDEKVAQRVEVKLGIRRPGRVEVLEGLAEGDQVVTAGQQRLQKDGMAVRVIDSARINGREGSLQGATPALPALAAASGPVFTASAAAGANPPPLAVAAAATGRPSNAAATRPAPKSGPNPCLAGTSAGSAPPGADPPVSPMGAQAKAPRPPGH
;
A
#
# COMPACT_ATOMS: atom_id res chain seq x y z
N MET A 1 -18.50 20.81 45.09
CA MET A 1 -19.63 20.36 44.23
C MET A 1 -20.01 21.33 43.11
N ALA A 2 -19.21 22.36 42.83
CA ALA A 2 -19.56 23.40 41.83
C ALA A 2 -19.06 23.16 40.37
N SER A 3 -18.24 22.13 40.09
CA SER A 3 -17.64 21.98 38.75
C SER A 3 -18.48 21.15 37.77
N LYS A 4 -19.54 20.44 38.20
CA LYS A 4 -20.33 19.56 37.30
C LYS A 4 -21.41 20.30 36.48
N VAL A 5 -21.67 21.58 36.73
CA VAL A 5 -22.71 22.37 36.06
C VAL A 5 -22.13 23.32 34.98
N ILE A 6 -20.85 23.64 35.08
CA ILE A 6 -20.20 24.62 34.20
C ILE A 6 -20.02 24.07 32.77
N TYR A 7 -19.66 22.82 32.59
CA TYR A 7 -19.45 22.22 31.25
C TYR A 7 -20.69 22.14 30.35
N PRO A 8 -21.90 21.72 30.89
CA PRO A 8 -23.10 21.74 30.04
C PRO A 8 -23.57 23.16 29.72
N ALA A 9 -23.35 24.15 30.58
CA ALA A 9 -23.69 25.53 30.28
C ALA A 9 -22.84 26.14 29.17
N ILE A 10 -21.53 25.84 29.13
CA ILE A 10 -20.63 26.28 28.06
C ILE A 10 -21.00 25.61 26.72
N ALA A 11 -21.37 24.32 26.72
CA ALA A 11 -21.79 23.61 25.54
C ALA A 11 -23.07 24.19 24.90
N VAL A 12 -24.05 24.59 25.72
CA VAL A 12 -25.31 25.20 25.25
C VAL A 12 -25.05 26.60 24.66
N ILE A 13 -24.20 27.40 25.29
CA ILE A 13 -23.83 28.72 24.77
C ILE A 13 -23.05 28.58 23.44
N GLY A 14 -22.15 27.63 23.34
CA GLY A 14 -21.41 27.33 22.07
C GLY A 14 -22.35 26.95 20.93
N LEU A 15 -23.34 26.11 21.19
CA LEU A 15 -24.34 25.69 20.20
C LEU A 15 -25.23 26.85 19.76
N ALA A 16 -25.64 27.74 20.69
CA ALA A 16 -26.46 28.92 20.36
C ALA A 16 -25.69 29.93 19.50
N LEU A 17 -24.41 30.14 19.77
CA LEU A 17 -23.57 31.03 18.95
C LEU A 17 -23.29 30.47 17.56
N ALA A 18 -23.06 29.17 17.42
CA ALA A 18 -22.87 28.51 16.13
C ALA A 18 -24.13 28.55 15.27
N SER A 19 -25.31 28.33 15.89
CA SER A 19 -26.60 28.40 15.18
C SER A 19 -26.92 29.84 14.73
N GLY A 20 -26.61 30.84 15.54
CA GLY A 20 -26.75 32.24 15.21
C GLY A 20 -25.87 32.69 14.04
N ALA A 21 -24.61 32.24 14.03
CA ALA A 21 -23.68 32.52 12.93
C ALA A 21 -24.09 31.88 11.59
N ALA A 22 -24.60 30.63 11.64
CA ALA A 22 -25.10 29.94 10.46
C ALA A 22 -26.35 30.63 9.87
N TRP A 23 -27.27 31.07 10.74
CA TRP A 23 -28.48 31.79 10.31
C TRP A 23 -28.14 33.17 9.71
N TRP A 24 -27.15 33.90 10.25
CA TRP A 24 -26.69 35.18 9.72
C TRP A 24 -25.98 35.02 8.36
N TYR A 25 -25.22 33.93 8.15
CA TYR A 25 -24.54 33.64 6.89
C TYR A 25 -25.52 33.29 5.76
N GLN A 26 -26.62 32.61 6.06
CA GLN A 26 -27.68 32.27 5.09
C GLN A 26 -28.56 33.46 4.68
N LYS A 27 -28.61 34.52 5.48
CA LYS A 27 -29.45 35.72 5.18
C LYS A 27 -28.70 36.85 4.44
N LYS A 28 -27.49 36.67 3.97
CA LYS A 28 -26.85 37.68 3.09
C LYS A 28 -27.59 37.77 1.77
N PRO A 29 -28.20 38.91 1.42
CA PRO A 29 -28.86 39.07 0.12
C PRO A 29 -27.81 39.04 -0.98
N GLN A 30 -27.98 38.16 -1.94
CA GLN A 30 -27.22 38.18 -3.19
C GLN A 30 -27.61 39.45 -3.96
N SER A 31 -26.65 40.34 -4.17
CA SER A 31 -26.78 41.52 -4.99
C SER A 31 -26.98 41.07 -6.45
N ALA A 32 -28.21 41.10 -6.90
CA ALA A 32 -28.56 40.94 -8.30
C ALA A 32 -28.16 42.21 -9.07
N THR A 33 -27.17 42.09 -9.94
CA THR A 33 -26.83 43.15 -10.92
C THR A 33 -27.88 43.10 -12.00
N GLY A 34 -28.94 43.92 -11.86
CA GLY A 34 -29.93 44.14 -12.86
C GLY A 34 -29.51 45.21 -13.83
N GLY A 35 -29.43 44.86 -15.12
CA GLY A 35 -29.28 45.84 -16.19
C GLY A 35 -30.58 46.61 -16.41
N GLY A 36 -30.51 47.91 -16.26
CA GLY A 36 -31.59 48.83 -16.54
C GLY A 36 -31.67 49.15 -18.03
N ALA A 37 -32.86 48.94 -18.58
CA ALA A 37 -33.28 49.53 -19.84
C ALA A 37 -33.72 50.96 -19.59
N SER A 38 -33.30 51.88 -20.43
CA SER A 38 -33.96 53.20 -20.55
C SER A 38 -34.17 53.55 -22.01
N SER A 39 -35.38 53.82 -22.29
CA SER A 39 -36.00 54.17 -23.54
C SER A 39 -35.92 55.66 -23.89
N ALA A 40 -36.19 55.97 -25.15
CA ALA A 40 -36.61 57.22 -25.81
C ALA A 40 -35.48 58.19 -26.21
N ASP A 41 -35.41 58.80 -27.37
CA ASP A 41 -36.41 59.33 -28.24
C ASP A 41 -35.81 59.76 -29.61
N ALA A 42 -36.57 59.56 -30.61
CA ALA A 42 -36.77 60.31 -31.88
C ALA A 42 -35.63 61.15 -32.49
N ALA A 43 -35.36 60.95 -33.76
CA ALA A 43 -35.70 61.85 -34.87
C ALA A 43 -34.80 61.72 -36.11
N ALA A 44 -35.43 61.56 -37.23
CA ALA A 44 -35.15 62.07 -38.60
C ALA A 44 -34.03 61.45 -39.46
N ALA A 45 -34.48 60.87 -40.53
CA ALA A 45 -33.81 60.58 -41.81
C ALA A 45 -33.32 61.86 -42.53
N PRO A 46 -32.45 61.81 -43.57
CA PRO A 46 -32.87 61.15 -44.84
C PRO A 46 -31.74 60.44 -45.65
N ALA A 47 -32.23 59.56 -46.46
CA ALA A 47 -31.83 58.96 -47.73
C ALA A 47 -30.48 59.40 -48.40
N SER A 48 -29.71 58.42 -48.87
CA SER A 48 -29.35 58.31 -50.30
C SER A 48 -28.67 57.01 -50.66
N ALA A 49 -29.27 56.31 -51.54
CA ALA A 49 -28.78 55.79 -52.82
C ALA A 49 -27.66 54.75 -52.82
N GLY A 50 -28.01 53.49 -53.10
CA GLY A 50 -27.53 52.79 -54.29
C GLY A 50 -26.17 52.11 -54.23
N ALA A 51 -26.20 50.83 -54.05
CA ALA A 51 -25.26 49.95 -54.76
C ALA A 51 -25.83 48.52 -54.78
N SER A 52 -25.90 48.01 -55.95
CA SER A 52 -26.39 46.71 -56.38
C SER A 52 -25.64 45.57 -55.68
N ALA A 53 -26.40 44.66 -55.06
CA ALA A 53 -25.93 43.39 -54.62
C ALA A 53 -25.74 42.46 -55.84
N PRO A 54 -24.56 41.73 -55.91
CA PRO A 54 -24.50 40.58 -56.80
C PRO A 54 -25.25 39.43 -56.12
N SER A 55 -26.13 38.87 -56.90
CA SER A 55 -26.94 37.68 -56.69
C SER A 55 -26.16 36.60 -55.98
N GLY A 56 -26.58 36.27 -54.77
CA GLY A 56 -26.09 35.15 -54.06
C GLY A 56 -26.43 33.86 -54.78
N ALA A 57 -25.37 33.16 -55.20
CA ALA A 57 -25.47 31.75 -55.55
C ALA A 57 -26.07 31.00 -54.38
N ALA A 58 -27.16 30.30 -54.58
CA ALA A 58 -27.83 29.43 -53.65
C ALA A 58 -26.81 28.37 -53.18
N SER A 59 -26.27 28.56 -51.99
CA SER A 59 -25.45 27.53 -51.30
C SER A 59 -26.43 26.40 -50.95
N GLY A 60 -26.45 25.35 -51.74
CA GLY A 60 -27.09 24.10 -51.36
C GLY A 60 -26.58 23.68 -49.92
N PRO A 61 -27.33 22.85 -49.24
CA PRO A 61 -26.97 22.43 -47.87
C PRO A 61 -25.57 21.85 -47.84
N ARG A 62 -24.61 22.66 -47.37
CA ARG A 62 -23.22 22.20 -47.21
C ARG A 62 -23.21 21.09 -46.20
N ALA A 63 -22.71 19.90 -46.59
CA ALA A 63 -22.51 18.77 -45.70
C ALA A 63 -21.76 19.21 -44.44
N PRO A 64 -22.25 18.87 -43.25
CA PRO A 64 -21.63 19.24 -41.99
C PRO A 64 -20.17 18.71 -41.94
N ALA A 65 -19.28 19.57 -41.47
CA ALA A 65 -17.89 19.24 -41.32
C ALA A 65 -17.71 18.46 -39.99
N VAL A 66 -17.03 17.31 -40.06
CA VAL A 66 -16.77 16.43 -38.93
C VAL A 66 -15.30 16.05 -38.87
N GLU A 67 -14.76 15.91 -37.67
CA GLU A 67 -13.45 15.31 -37.46
C GLU A 67 -13.59 13.82 -37.27
N VAL A 68 -12.62 13.06 -37.76
CA VAL A 68 -12.62 11.59 -37.66
C VAL A 68 -11.32 11.05 -37.08
N ALA A 69 -11.43 9.96 -36.39
CA ALA A 69 -10.29 9.14 -35.96
C ALA A 69 -10.49 7.71 -36.46
N LYS A 70 -9.38 6.99 -36.64
CA LYS A 70 -9.43 5.58 -37.00
C LYS A 70 -9.54 4.72 -35.75
N VAL A 71 -10.29 3.63 -35.87
CA VAL A 71 -10.32 2.55 -34.88
C VAL A 71 -8.98 1.82 -34.93
N GLU A 72 -8.26 1.85 -33.83
CA GLU A 72 -6.93 1.23 -33.73
C GLU A 72 -6.97 0.02 -32.82
N VAL A 73 -6.17 -0.99 -33.13
CA VAL A 73 -5.89 -2.10 -32.22
C VAL A 73 -4.76 -1.68 -31.29
N SER A 74 -5.06 -1.64 -30.00
CA SER A 74 -4.05 -1.31 -28.99
C SER A 74 -4.09 -2.28 -27.81
N ARG A 75 -2.94 -2.35 -27.13
CA ARG A 75 -2.83 -3.11 -25.87
C ARG A 75 -3.47 -2.33 -24.75
N LEU A 76 -4.48 -2.91 -24.12
CA LEU A 76 -5.24 -2.28 -23.05
C LEU A 76 -5.12 -3.07 -21.76
N THR A 77 -4.73 -2.41 -20.68
CA THR A 77 -4.69 -3.03 -19.34
C THR A 77 -5.91 -2.60 -18.54
N ASP A 78 -6.63 -3.56 -17.98
CA ASP A 78 -7.68 -3.29 -16.97
C ASP A 78 -7.00 -3.15 -15.62
N ASP A 79 -6.77 -1.94 -15.15
CA ASP A 79 -6.14 -1.66 -13.87
C ASP A 79 -6.89 -0.57 -13.10
N THR A 80 -6.66 -0.55 -11.81
CA THR A 80 -7.15 0.52 -10.93
C THR A 80 -6.08 0.93 -9.95
N GLN A 81 -6.13 2.18 -9.53
CA GLN A 81 -5.21 2.72 -8.54
C GLN A 81 -5.86 2.81 -7.18
N ALA A 82 -5.11 2.47 -6.15
CA ALA A 82 -5.49 2.59 -4.76
C ALA A 82 -4.32 3.14 -3.93
N VAL A 83 -4.64 3.74 -2.81
CA VAL A 83 -3.63 4.13 -1.82
C VAL A 83 -3.59 3.07 -0.73
N GLY A 84 -2.40 2.72 -0.30
CA GLY A 84 -2.14 1.76 0.76
C GLY A 84 -1.04 2.20 1.70
N SER A 85 -0.80 1.41 2.72
CA SER A 85 0.30 1.60 3.65
C SER A 85 1.12 0.32 3.79
N LEU A 86 2.42 0.49 3.98
CA LEU A 86 3.33 -0.63 4.22
C LEU A 86 3.27 -1.06 5.69
N ARG A 87 3.30 -2.36 5.91
CA ARG A 87 3.41 -2.98 7.24
C ARG A 87 4.50 -4.03 7.23
N SER A 88 5.14 -4.22 8.36
CA SER A 88 6.03 -5.35 8.58
C SER A 88 5.26 -6.68 8.54
N ARG A 89 5.94 -7.75 8.21
CA ARG A 89 5.37 -9.10 8.28
C ARG A 89 5.03 -9.47 9.71
N GLN A 90 5.91 -9.16 10.64
CA GLN A 90 5.72 -9.28 12.08
C GLN A 90 6.39 -8.08 12.75
N GLY A 91 5.71 -7.48 13.73
CA GLY A 91 6.23 -6.39 14.52
C GLY A 91 5.74 -6.52 15.95
N VAL A 92 6.63 -6.33 16.91
CA VAL A 92 6.31 -6.41 18.34
C VAL A 92 7.17 -5.43 19.13
N ILE A 93 6.57 -4.79 20.10
CA ILE A 93 7.30 -4.09 21.14
C ILE A 93 7.60 -5.12 22.24
N VAL A 94 8.88 -5.41 22.44
CA VAL A 94 9.32 -6.34 23.47
C VAL A 94 9.16 -5.70 24.83
N ARG A 95 8.51 -6.44 25.74
CA ARG A 95 8.22 -6.01 27.11
C ARG A 95 8.60 -7.12 28.07
N PRO A 96 9.18 -6.80 29.25
CA PRO A 96 9.46 -7.79 30.28
C PRO A 96 8.16 -8.24 30.96
N GLU A 97 8.12 -9.49 31.36
CA GLU A 97 7.01 -10.07 32.15
C GLU A 97 7.14 -9.82 33.65
N VAL A 98 8.33 -9.45 34.09
CA VAL A 98 8.66 -9.22 35.50
C VAL A 98 9.50 -7.96 35.65
N SER A 99 9.36 -7.31 36.79
CA SER A 99 10.14 -6.12 37.12
C SER A 99 11.53 -6.53 37.55
N GLY A 100 12.53 -5.70 37.21
CA GLY A 100 13.94 -5.96 37.62
C GLY A 100 14.89 -4.88 37.14
N ARG A 101 16.13 -4.97 37.65
CA ARG A 101 17.24 -4.13 37.20
C ARG A 101 17.94 -4.79 36.01
N ILE A 102 18.22 -4.03 34.97
CA ILE A 102 18.97 -4.49 33.80
C ILE A 102 20.46 -4.66 34.19
N THR A 103 20.97 -5.84 34.00
CA THR A 103 22.41 -6.15 34.19
C THR A 103 23.16 -6.20 32.87
N GLN A 104 22.52 -6.67 31.79
CA GLN A 104 23.14 -6.78 30.46
C GLN A 104 22.14 -6.46 29.35
N LEU A 105 22.67 -5.81 28.30
CA LEU A 105 22.00 -5.57 27.01
C LEU A 105 22.86 -6.20 25.92
N ASN A 106 22.29 -7.16 25.17
CA ASN A 106 23.02 -7.96 24.18
C ASN A 106 22.64 -7.61 22.74
N PHE A 107 22.22 -6.38 22.48
CA PHE A 107 21.93 -5.86 21.16
C PHE A 107 22.23 -4.36 21.08
N ARG A 108 22.37 -3.86 19.85
CA ARG A 108 22.50 -2.44 19.53
C ARG A 108 21.30 -1.98 18.73
N ASP A 109 21.10 -0.68 18.69
CA ASP A 109 20.05 -0.06 17.87
C ASP A 109 20.24 -0.39 16.39
N GLY A 110 19.21 -0.96 15.77
CA GLY A 110 19.25 -1.36 14.36
C GLY A 110 19.90 -2.72 14.08
N ASP A 111 20.29 -3.47 15.10
CA ASP A 111 20.90 -4.79 14.91
C ASP A 111 19.87 -5.83 14.44
N ARG A 112 20.34 -6.77 13.64
CA ARG A 112 19.58 -7.96 13.28
C ARG A 112 19.66 -9.00 14.39
N VAL A 113 18.51 -9.43 14.91
CA VAL A 113 18.37 -10.41 15.95
C VAL A 113 17.72 -11.69 15.44
N LYS A 114 18.04 -12.83 16.07
CA LYS A 114 17.45 -14.13 15.77
C LYS A 114 16.44 -14.52 16.84
N LYS A 115 15.46 -15.32 16.47
CA LYS A 115 14.51 -15.93 17.41
C LYS A 115 15.25 -16.63 18.55
N GLY A 116 14.86 -16.35 19.80
CA GLY A 116 15.49 -16.91 21.00
C GLY A 116 16.79 -16.24 21.42
N GLN A 117 17.27 -15.22 20.69
CA GLN A 117 18.45 -14.46 21.11
C GLN A 117 18.13 -13.67 22.39
N LEU A 118 19.04 -13.74 23.37
CA LEU A 118 18.93 -12.95 24.58
C LEU A 118 19.13 -11.47 24.26
N LEU A 119 18.14 -10.65 24.59
CA LEU A 119 18.18 -9.20 24.38
C LEU A 119 18.54 -8.47 25.67
N VAL A 120 17.82 -8.77 26.74
CA VAL A 120 17.98 -8.14 28.04
C VAL A 120 18.09 -9.21 29.10
N GLN A 121 19.06 -9.05 29.99
CA GLN A 121 19.22 -9.83 31.20
C GLN A 121 18.92 -8.93 32.40
N PHE A 122 17.99 -9.34 33.24
CA PHE A 122 17.77 -8.74 34.55
C PHE A 122 18.68 -9.37 35.58
N ASP A 123 18.77 -8.77 36.77
CA ASP A 123 19.44 -9.35 37.92
C ASP A 123 18.74 -10.64 38.35
N ASP A 124 19.37 -11.78 38.16
CA ASP A 124 18.81 -13.11 38.40
C ASP A 124 19.54 -13.86 39.52
N GLN A 125 20.40 -13.17 40.28
CA GLN A 125 21.23 -13.81 41.30
C GLN A 125 20.40 -14.57 42.36
N LEU A 126 19.29 -13.94 42.86
CA LEU A 126 18.41 -14.57 43.81
C LEU A 126 17.71 -15.81 43.23
N GLN A 127 17.24 -15.70 42.00
CA GLN A 127 16.50 -16.77 41.31
C GLN A 127 17.42 -17.93 40.95
N LEU A 128 18.67 -17.65 40.60
CA LEU A 128 19.69 -18.68 40.38
C LEU A 128 20.05 -19.42 41.69
N ALA A 129 20.17 -18.72 42.81
CA ALA A 129 20.35 -19.34 44.12
C ALA A 129 19.16 -20.25 44.48
N GLN A 130 17.91 -19.81 44.19
CA GLN A 130 16.73 -20.64 44.40
C GLN A 130 16.69 -21.88 43.51
N VAL A 131 17.16 -21.77 42.24
CA VAL A 131 17.31 -22.94 41.35
C VAL A 131 18.35 -23.91 41.92
N GLN A 132 19.50 -23.43 42.44
CA GLN A 132 20.51 -24.28 43.07
C GLN A 132 19.99 -24.99 44.31
N GLN A 133 19.25 -24.29 45.19
CA GLN A 133 18.60 -24.88 46.36
C GLN A 133 17.65 -26.00 45.95
N SER A 134 16.70 -25.71 45.02
CA SER A 134 15.72 -26.70 44.56
C SER A 134 16.37 -27.88 43.84
N GLN A 135 17.51 -27.67 43.16
CA GLN A 135 18.31 -28.75 42.54
C GLN A 135 18.92 -29.67 43.59
N ALA A 136 19.41 -29.10 44.72
CA ALA A 136 19.92 -29.89 45.86
C ALA A 136 18.80 -30.69 46.53
N GLU A 137 17.63 -30.08 46.76
CA GLU A 137 16.45 -30.78 47.29
C GLU A 137 16.05 -31.95 46.40
N LEU A 138 16.04 -31.77 45.09
CA LEU A 138 15.74 -32.83 44.10
C LEU A 138 16.77 -33.96 44.21
N SER A 139 18.07 -33.64 44.30
CA SER A 139 19.13 -34.66 44.44
C SER A 139 18.94 -35.51 45.69
N ILE A 140 18.59 -34.91 46.85
CA ILE A 140 18.29 -35.62 48.09
C ILE A 140 17.07 -36.53 47.92
N ALA A 141 15.98 -36.02 47.34
CA ALA A 141 14.75 -36.81 47.09
C ALA A 141 15.01 -38.00 46.15
N GLN A 142 15.83 -37.82 45.11
CA GLN A 142 16.25 -38.89 44.20
C GLN A 142 17.04 -39.96 44.91
N ALA A 143 18.04 -39.57 45.74
CA ALA A 143 18.85 -40.50 46.49
C ALA A 143 18.01 -41.29 47.51
N ASN A 144 17.06 -40.64 48.18
CA ASN A 144 16.16 -41.30 49.14
C ASN A 144 15.22 -42.28 48.43
N HIS A 145 14.62 -41.86 47.33
CA HIS A 145 13.71 -42.73 46.55
C HIS A 145 14.47 -43.97 46.04
N LYS A 146 15.66 -43.80 45.48
CA LYS A 146 16.52 -44.91 45.03
C LYS A 146 16.85 -45.86 46.18
N ARG A 147 17.28 -45.34 47.34
CA ARG A 147 17.57 -46.16 48.52
C ARG A 147 16.34 -46.94 49.01
N ASN A 148 15.15 -46.31 49.03
CA ASN A 148 13.90 -46.95 49.41
C ASN A 148 13.53 -48.09 48.41
N GLN A 149 13.77 -47.91 47.11
CA GLN A 149 13.58 -48.97 46.10
C GLN A 149 14.51 -50.15 46.39
N GLU A 150 15.79 -49.92 46.65
CA GLU A 150 16.76 -50.98 46.99
C GLU A 150 16.38 -51.73 48.27
N LEU A 151 15.88 -50.99 49.32
CA LEU A 151 15.48 -51.59 50.59
C LEU A 151 14.17 -52.41 50.49
N VAL A 152 13.23 -52.00 49.65
CA VAL A 152 11.96 -52.77 49.37
C VAL A 152 12.27 -54.07 48.66
N GLU A 153 13.21 -54.06 47.68
CA GLU A 153 13.67 -55.29 47.00
C GLU A 153 14.23 -56.29 47.96
N GLN A 154 14.87 -55.81 49.05
CA GLN A 154 15.42 -56.66 50.12
C GLN A 154 14.39 -56.92 51.26
N ASN A 155 13.11 -56.49 51.10
CA ASN A 155 12.04 -56.65 52.10
C ASN A 155 12.28 -55.94 53.45
N PHE A 156 13.16 -54.93 53.52
CA PHE A 156 13.41 -54.16 54.73
C PHE A 156 12.41 -53.07 55.04
N ILE A 157 11.67 -52.57 54.02
CA ILE A 157 10.69 -51.52 54.16
C ILE A 157 9.39 -51.88 53.38
N SER A 158 8.31 -51.17 53.69
CA SER A 158 7.00 -51.37 53.03
C SER A 158 6.94 -50.68 51.66
N LYS A 159 6.11 -51.19 50.77
CA LYS A 159 5.79 -50.53 49.48
C LYS A 159 5.28 -49.09 49.66
N ARG A 160 4.53 -48.84 50.74
CA ARG A 160 4.05 -47.51 51.09
C ARG A 160 5.18 -46.46 51.24
N SER A 161 6.33 -46.90 51.80
CA SER A 161 7.50 -46.01 51.98
C SER A 161 8.13 -45.66 50.63
N VAL A 162 8.06 -46.56 49.64
CA VAL A 162 8.50 -46.26 48.27
C VAL A 162 7.51 -45.29 47.59
N ASP A 163 6.19 -45.52 47.75
CA ASP A 163 5.18 -44.60 47.23
C ASP A 163 5.31 -43.21 47.82
N GLU A 164 5.58 -43.09 49.14
CA GLU A 164 5.81 -41.79 49.78
C GLU A 164 7.10 -41.11 49.27
N SER A 165 8.18 -41.87 49.10
CA SER A 165 9.41 -41.29 48.54
C SER A 165 9.29 -40.92 47.07
N SER A 166 8.47 -41.64 46.29
CA SER A 166 8.11 -41.28 44.92
C SER A 166 7.32 -39.96 44.86
N ALA A 167 6.35 -39.79 45.72
CA ALA A 167 5.57 -38.54 45.81
C ALA A 167 6.47 -37.36 46.22
N ASN A 168 7.39 -37.58 47.17
CA ASN A 168 8.35 -36.54 47.58
C ASN A 168 9.31 -36.17 46.44
N LEU A 169 9.75 -37.15 45.64
CA LEU A 169 10.55 -36.90 44.43
C LEU A 169 9.82 -36.05 43.43
N GLU A 170 8.53 -36.35 43.14
CA GLU A 170 7.70 -35.57 42.20
C GLU A 170 7.53 -34.12 42.69
N VAL A 171 7.28 -33.91 43.99
CA VAL A 171 7.19 -32.58 44.60
C VAL A 171 8.51 -31.81 44.42
N ALA A 172 9.67 -32.45 44.64
CA ALA A 172 10.97 -31.82 44.45
C ALA A 172 11.24 -31.45 42.97
N GLN A 173 10.82 -32.31 42.04
CA GLN A 173 10.88 -32.03 40.59
C GLN A 173 10.02 -30.80 40.23
N ALA A 174 8.79 -30.72 40.72
CA ALA A 174 7.90 -29.58 40.51
C ALA A 174 8.48 -28.28 41.06
N LYS A 175 9.07 -28.30 42.27
CA LYS A 175 9.72 -27.14 42.85
C LYS A 175 10.88 -26.62 41.97
N LEU A 176 11.74 -27.54 41.48
CA LEU A 176 12.84 -27.16 40.59
C LEU A 176 12.33 -26.58 39.27
N ALA A 177 11.27 -27.16 38.69
CA ALA A 177 10.64 -26.64 37.47
C ALA A 177 10.12 -25.21 37.68
N LEU A 178 9.46 -24.94 38.82
CA LEU A 178 8.98 -23.63 39.21
C LEU A 178 10.12 -22.60 39.35
N ALA A 179 11.18 -22.97 40.05
CA ALA A 179 12.36 -22.11 40.23
C ALA A 179 13.03 -21.77 38.90
N ARG A 180 13.18 -22.75 38.00
CA ARG A 180 13.73 -22.55 36.65
C ARG A 180 12.84 -21.64 35.82
N ALA A 181 11.51 -21.83 35.81
CA ALA A 181 10.57 -20.97 35.11
C ALA A 181 10.65 -19.51 35.62
N SER A 182 10.76 -19.34 36.94
CA SER A 182 10.91 -18.00 37.55
C SER A 182 12.21 -17.31 37.12
N ALA A 183 13.33 -18.03 37.09
CA ALA A 183 14.60 -17.50 36.59
C ALA A 183 14.59 -17.21 35.08
N ALA A 184 13.87 -18.02 34.28
CA ALA A 184 13.78 -17.83 32.84
C ALA A 184 13.05 -16.54 32.47
N ARG A 185 12.07 -16.10 33.27
CA ARG A 185 11.33 -14.85 33.04
C ARG A 185 12.16 -13.58 33.17
N LEU A 186 13.34 -13.68 33.80
CA LEU A 186 14.32 -12.58 33.91
C LEU A 186 15.18 -12.42 32.65
N LYS A 187 15.02 -13.29 31.67
CA LYS A 187 15.69 -13.26 30.38
C LYS A 187 14.69 -12.88 29.30
N VAL A 188 14.85 -11.70 28.74
CA VAL A 188 14.00 -11.22 27.64
C VAL A 188 14.61 -11.67 26.33
N LEU A 189 13.90 -12.53 25.60
CA LEU A 189 14.35 -13.12 24.36
C LEU A 189 13.60 -12.53 23.16
N ALA A 190 14.25 -12.52 21.99
CA ALA A 190 13.60 -12.16 20.74
C ALA A 190 12.57 -13.23 20.32
N PRO A 191 11.29 -12.86 20.05
CA PRO A 191 10.24 -13.83 19.72
C PRO A 191 10.34 -14.36 18.28
N PHE A 192 10.96 -13.61 17.37
CA PHE A 192 11.18 -13.97 15.96
C PHE A 192 12.45 -13.27 15.42
N ASP A 193 12.85 -13.66 14.20
CA ASP A 193 13.96 -13.03 13.49
C ASP A 193 13.54 -11.65 12.98
N GLY A 194 14.31 -10.61 13.28
CA GLY A 194 13.97 -9.26 12.86
C GLY A 194 15.11 -8.26 13.03
N ILE A 195 14.77 -7.00 12.88
CA ILE A 195 15.67 -5.86 13.12
C ILE A 195 15.12 -5.08 14.31
N THR A 196 16.00 -4.77 15.26
CA THR A 196 15.66 -3.95 16.43
C THR A 196 15.51 -2.49 16.04
N GLY A 197 14.58 -1.82 16.66
CA GLY A 197 14.47 -0.36 16.62
C GLY A 197 15.47 0.33 17.53
N ILE A 198 15.14 1.55 17.92
CA ILE A 198 15.89 2.32 18.90
C ILE A 198 15.45 1.87 20.30
N ARG A 199 16.38 1.49 21.14
CA ARG A 199 16.12 1.10 22.53
C ARG A 199 15.77 2.31 23.39
N THR A 200 14.92 2.09 24.36
CA THR A 200 14.51 3.12 25.34
C THR A 200 15.15 2.92 26.70
N VAL A 201 15.98 1.89 26.84
CA VAL A 201 16.50 1.41 28.13
C VAL A 201 18.03 1.28 28.12
N ASN A 202 18.66 1.38 29.31
CA ASN A 202 20.10 1.27 29.51
C ASN A 202 20.42 0.24 30.58
N VAL A 203 21.68 -0.22 30.60
CA VAL A 203 22.18 -1.05 31.67
C VAL A 203 22.17 -0.28 32.99
N GLY A 204 21.63 -0.87 34.03
CA GLY A 204 21.45 -0.27 35.35
C GLY A 204 20.01 0.27 35.58
N ASP A 205 19.22 0.44 34.55
CA ASP A 205 17.83 0.88 34.69
C ASP A 205 16.99 -0.18 35.42
N TYR A 206 16.03 0.27 36.21
CA TYR A 206 15.02 -0.57 36.82
C TYR A 206 13.74 -0.48 36.00
N LEU A 207 13.32 -1.59 35.39
CA LEU A 207 12.10 -1.68 34.61
C LEU A 207 10.99 -2.32 35.41
N LYS A 208 9.78 -1.81 35.20
CA LYS A 208 8.53 -2.46 35.63
C LYS A 208 8.09 -3.47 34.57
N ASP A 209 7.28 -4.43 35.02
CA ASP A 209 6.55 -5.33 34.11
C ASP A 209 5.74 -4.54 33.07
N GLY A 210 5.75 -5.01 31.83
CA GLY A 210 5.05 -4.35 30.72
C GLY A 210 5.69 -3.08 30.17
N ALA A 211 6.84 -2.62 30.70
CA ALA A 211 7.55 -1.45 30.17
C ALA A 211 8.13 -1.74 28.77
N ASP A 212 8.10 -0.75 27.86
CA ASP A 212 8.66 -0.88 26.52
C ASP A 212 10.19 -0.92 26.56
N VAL A 213 10.78 -1.92 25.93
CA VAL A 213 12.25 -2.09 25.85
C VAL A 213 12.76 -1.71 24.47
N VAL A 214 12.27 -2.40 23.45
CA VAL A 214 12.66 -2.19 22.05
C VAL A 214 11.58 -2.73 21.12
N ASN A 215 11.42 -2.11 19.99
CA ASN A 215 10.60 -2.62 18.89
C ASN A 215 11.43 -3.57 18.03
N ILE A 216 10.88 -4.72 17.64
CA ILE A 216 11.48 -5.67 16.69
C ILE A 216 10.54 -5.81 15.51
N GLU A 217 11.07 -5.61 14.31
CA GLU A 217 10.33 -5.69 13.06
C GLU A 217 10.95 -6.68 12.09
N ASP A 218 10.15 -7.62 11.60
CA ASP A 218 10.54 -8.46 10.47
C ASP A 218 10.18 -7.72 9.17
N ILE A 219 11.19 -7.15 8.55
CA ILE A 219 11.08 -6.35 7.33
C ILE A 219 11.77 -6.97 6.12
N ASP A 220 12.17 -8.23 6.16
CA ASP A 220 12.73 -8.93 5.00
C ASP A 220 11.68 -9.08 3.87
N ALA A 221 10.40 -9.15 4.24
CA ALA A 221 9.24 -8.94 3.40
C ALA A 221 8.31 -7.92 4.05
N VAL A 222 7.68 -7.08 3.23
CA VAL A 222 6.76 -6.04 3.70
C VAL A 222 5.39 -6.29 3.10
N PHE A 223 4.36 -6.15 3.90
CA PHE A 223 2.99 -6.14 3.41
C PHE A 223 2.61 -4.75 2.95
N VAL A 224 1.84 -4.68 1.88
CA VAL A 224 1.10 -3.49 1.49
C VAL A 224 -0.38 -3.78 1.68
N ASP A 225 -0.99 -3.06 2.61
CA ASP A 225 -2.43 -3.11 2.86
C ASP A 225 -3.09 -1.96 2.11
N PHE A 226 -4.01 -2.27 1.20
CA PHE A 226 -4.74 -1.30 0.40
C PHE A 226 -6.19 -1.70 0.24
N ARG A 227 -7.04 -0.76 -0.15
CA ARG A 227 -8.47 -0.98 -0.29
C ARG A 227 -8.91 -0.73 -1.72
N LEU A 228 -9.76 -1.61 -2.25
CA LEU A 228 -10.40 -1.44 -3.55
C LEU A 228 -11.91 -1.34 -3.39
N PRO A 229 -12.60 -0.55 -4.24
CA PRO A 229 -14.05 -0.55 -4.30
C PRO A 229 -14.63 -1.95 -4.53
N GLU A 230 -15.76 -2.26 -3.93
CA GLU A 230 -16.45 -3.55 -3.97
C GLU A 230 -16.65 -4.09 -5.41
N ARG A 231 -16.92 -3.21 -6.37
CA ARG A 231 -17.08 -3.58 -7.80
C ARG A 231 -15.89 -4.37 -8.38
N PHE A 232 -14.70 -4.30 -7.76
CA PHE A 232 -13.50 -5.00 -8.20
C PHE A 232 -13.28 -6.33 -7.47
N GLN A 233 -14.11 -6.68 -6.48
CA GLN A 233 -13.96 -7.89 -5.65
C GLN A 233 -13.81 -9.15 -6.49
N ASN A 234 -14.67 -9.34 -7.49
CA ASN A 234 -14.64 -10.53 -8.35
C ASN A 234 -13.43 -10.59 -9.29
N LYS A 235 -12.73 -9.47 -9.49
CA LYS A 235 -11.55 -9.36 -10.35
C LYS A 235 -10.25 -9.64 -9.63
N VAL A 236 -10.23 -9.53 -8.29
CA VAL A 236 -9.01 -9.72 -7.47
C VAL A 236 -8.93 -11.16 -6.99
N LYS A 237 -7.79 -11.81 -7.24
CA LYS A 237 -7.50 -13.18 -6.81
C LYS A 237 -6.14 -13.24 -6.11
N ARG A 238 -6.00 -14.21 -5.19
CA ARG A 238 -4.67 -14.51 -4.60
C ARG A 238 -3.68 -14.88 -5.71
N GLY A 239 -2.43 -14.45 -5.54
CA GLY A 239 -1.36 -14.69 -6.49
C GLY A 239 -1.26 -13.65 -7.62
N GLN A 240 -2.25 -12.78 -7.80
CA GLN A 240 -2.15 -11.68 -8.76
C GLN A 240 -1.04 -10.71 -8.37
N THR A 241 -0.46 -10.08 -9.38
CA THR A 241 0.56 -9.04 -9.19
C THR A 241 -0.08 -7.65 -9.16
N ALA A 242 0.45 -6.80 -8.29
CA ALA A 242 0.13 -5.38 -8.26
C ALA A 242 1.43 -4.58 -8.31
N MET A 243 1.42 -3.48 -9.04
CA MET A 243 2.57 -2.57 -9.10
C MET A 243 2.45 -1.54 -7.98
N VAL A 244 3.52 -1.38 -7.23
CA VAL A 244 3.58 -0.47 -6.07
C VAL A 244 4.62 0.60 -6.34
N SER A 245 4.23 1.85 -6.22
CA SER A 245 5.09 3.02 -6.26
C SER A 245 4.99 3.78 -4.95
N LEU A 246 6.12 4.33 -4.50
CA LEU A 246 6.20 5.08 -3.25
C LEU A 246 6.71 6.49 -3.55
N ASP A 247 6.10 7.48 -2.93
CA ASP A 247 6.53 8.87 -3.09
C ASP A 247 7.93 9.10 -2.46
N ALA A 248 8.28 8.30 -1.44
CA ALA A 248 9.61 8.32 -0.83
C ALA A 248 10.73 7.75 -1.73
N LEU A 249 10.39 7.00 -2.79
CA LEU A 249 11.33 6.38 -3.72
C LEU A 249 10.89 6.64 -5.17
N PRO A 250 10.99 7.90 -5.66
CA PRO A 250 10.51 8.27 -6.98
C PRO A 250 11.22 7.48 -8.08
N GLY A 251 10.45 7.08 -9.10
CA GLY A 251 10.96 6.31 -10.24
C GLY A 251 11.15 4.81 -9.98
N GLN A 252 11.03 4.33 -8.74
CA GLN A 252 11.12 2.91 -8.42
C GLN A 252 9.74 2.27 -8.36
N ARG A 253 9.61 1.12 -8.99
CA ARG A 253 8.39 0.30 -8.96
C ARG A 253 8.70 -1.04 -8.29
N PHE A 254 7.85 -1.43 -7.38
CA PHE A 254 7.96 -2.71 -6.68
C PHE A 254 6.77 -3.59 -7.09
N THR A 255 7.01 -4.88 -7.20
CA THR A 255 5.96 -5.84 -7.48
C THR A 255 5.46 -6.42 -6.17
N ALA A 256 4.17 -6.26 -5.91
CA ALA A 256 3.48 -6.92 -4.81
C ALA A 256 2.70 -8.12 -5.32
N PHE A 257 2.71 -9.22 -4.57
CA PHE A 257 1.86 -10.38 -4.82
C PHE A 257 0.67 -10.37 -3.87
N VAL A 258 -0.55 -10.41 -4.39
CA VAL A 258 -1.76 -10.46 -3.57
C VAL A 258 -1.75 -11.76 -2.76
N GLN A 259 -1.62 -11.62 -1.44
CA GLN A 259 -1.56 -12.75 -0.51
C GLN A 259 -2.93 -13.08 0.07
N ALA A 260 -3.71 -12.07 0.38
CA ALA A 260 -5.04 -12.24 0.95
C ALA A 260 -5.98 -11.13 0.47
N VAL A 261 -7.24 -11.50 0.35
CA VAL A 261 -8.38 -10.60 0.15
C VAL A 261 -9.26 -10.76 1.38
N ASP A 262 -9.61 -9.66 2.01
CA ASP A 262 -10.47 -9.69 3.20
C ASP A 262 -11.87 -10.19 2.84
N PRO A 263 -12.39 -11.21 3.52
CA PRO A 263 -13.76 -11.68 3.30
C PRO A 263 -14.82 -10.65 3.74
N LEU A 264 -14.46 -9.71 4.62
CA LEU A 264 -15.36 -8.68 5.11
C LEU A 264 -15.27 -7.43 4.25
N ILE A 265 -16.43 -6.95 3.77
CA ILE A 265 -16.55 -5.67 3.09
C ILE A 265 -16.77 -4.58 4.12
N ASP A 266 -15.98 -3.52 4.07
CA ASP A 266 -16.19 -2.32 4.87
C ASP A 266 -17.46 -1.59 4.37
N THR A 267 -18.50 -1.62 5.19
CA THR A 267 -19.82 -1.04 4.85
C THR A 267 -19.77 0.49 4.72
N ASN A 268 -18.90 1.17 5.46
CA ASN A 268 -18.78 2.63 5.40
C ASN A 268 -18.16 3.10 4.09
N GLY A 269 -17.10 2.42 3.64
CA GLY A 269 -16.37 2.75 2.41
C GLY A 269 -16.76 1.91 1.20
N ARG A 270 -17.64 0.91 1.33
CA ARG A 270 -17.95 -0.09 0.29
C ARG A 270 -16.69 -0.58 -0.39
N SER A 271 -15.74 -1.00 0.42
CA SER A 271 -14.40 -1.36 -0.03
C SER A 271 -13.94 -2.68 0.55
N VAL A 272 -13.12 -3.40 -0.22
CA VAL A 272 -12.52 -4.68 0.15
C VAL A 272 -11.06 -4.44 0.50
N GLY A 273 -10.63 -4.93 1.65
CA GLY A 273 -9.24 -4.92 2.09
C GLY A 273 -8.42 -5.97 1.34
N ILE A 274 -7.25 -5.57 0.87
CA ILE A 274 -6.33 -6.45 0.14
C ILE A 274 -4.96 -6.32 0.76
N ARG A 275 -4.31 -7.45 0.98
CA ARG A 275 -2.93 -7.53 1.43
C ARG A 275 -2.05 -8.10 0.34
N GLY A 276 -1.09 -7.29 -0.09
CA GLY A 276 -0.01 -7.71 -0.98
C GLY A 276 1.28 -7.91 -0.21
N CYS A 277 2.14 -8.81 -0.67
CA CYS A 277 3.47 -9.02 -0.13
C CYS A 277 4.53 -8.55 -1.12
N ILE A 278 5.51 -7.80 -0.64
CA ILE A 278 6.64 -7.25 -1.41
C ILE A 278 7.93 -7.81 -0.83
N ASP A 279 8.82 -8.32 -1.67
CA ASP A 279 10.17 -8.73 -1.28
C ASP A 279 11.01 -7.48 -0.96
N ASN A 280 11.50 -7.41 0.27
CA ASN A 280 12.29 -6.27 0.75
C ASN A 280 13.66 -6.68 1.30
N ARG A 281 14.27 -7.74 0.80
CA ARG A 281 15.62 -8.19 1.25
C ARG A 281 16.69 -7.11 1.10
N GLN A 282 16.47 -6.11 0.26
CA GLN A 282 17.34 -4.94 0.14
C GLN A 282 17.13 -3.88 1.24
N LEU A 283 16.12 -4.07 2.12
CA LEU A 283 15.78 -3.19 3.24
C LEU A 283 15.52 -1.73 2.83
N ARG A 284 14.96 -1.53 1.63
CA ARG A 284 14.61 -0.20 1.11
C ARG A 284 13.26 0.28 1.61
N LEU A 285 12.34 -0.65 1.81
CA LEU A 285 10.98 -0.38 2.24
C LEU A 285 10.92 -0.44 3.77
N ARG A 286 10.19 0.50 4.36
CA ARG A 286 9.97 0.55 5.81
C ARG A 286 8.48 0.52 6.12
N PRO A 287 8.06 -0.17 7.17
CA PRO A 287 6.70 -0.09 7.68
C PRO A 287 6.30 1.36 7.94
N GLY A 288 5.03 1.70 7.73
CA GLY A 288 4.52 3.05 7.87
C GLY A 288 4.62 3.93 6.62
N MET A 289 5.36 3.53 5.58
CA MET A 289 5.38 4.28 4.31
C MET A 289 4.04 4.17 3.59
N PHE A 290 3.62 5.27 2.97
CA PHE A 290 2.48 5.29 2.06
C PHE A 290 2.88 4.81 0.67
N ALA A 291 1.98 4.06 0.04
CA ALA A 291 2.21 3.46 -1.26
C ALA A 291 1.00 3.67 -2.18
N ARG A 292 1.28 3.96 -3.44
CA ARG A 292 0.28 3.95 -4.50
C ARG A 292 0.35 2.59 -5.19
N VAL A 293 -0.75 1.87 -5.13
CA VAL A 293 -0.86 0.51 -5.66
C VAL A 293 -1.69 0.55 -6.94
N THR A 294 -1.14 0.04 -8.03
CA THR A 294 -1.85 -0.18 -9.28
C THR A 294 -2.14 -1.68 -9.39
N ALA A 295 -3.39 -2.05 -9.15
CA ALA A 295 -3.85 -3.43 -9.27
C ALA A 295 -4.23 -3.70 -10.75
N VAL A 296 -3.59 -4.68 -11.37
CA VAL A 296 -3.85 -5.09 -12.75
C VAL A 296 -4.76 -6.32 -12.73
N PHE A 297 -5.93 -6.21 -13.33
CA PHE A 297 -6.94 -7.28 -13.35
C PHE A 297 -6.88 -8.14 -14.61
N GLY A 298 -6.38 -7.56 -15.69
CA GLY A 298 -6.22 -8.26 -16.97
C GLY A 298 -5.55 -7.38 -17.99
N GLU A 299 -5.09 -8.01 -19.04
CA GLU A 299 -4.46 -7.37 -20.18
C GLU A 299 -5.08 -7.93 -21.45
N ARG A 300 -5.45 -7.03 -22.35
CA ARG A 300 -5.94 -7.38 -23.69
C ARG A 300 -4.97 -6.84 -24.73
N GLU A 301 -4.30 -7.75 -25.39
CA GLU A 301 -3.25 -7.39 -26.37
C GLU A 301 -3.85 -6.80 -27.66
N ARG A 302 -5.09 -7.16 -28.00
CA ARG A 302 -5.76 -6.75 -29.22
C ARG A 302 -7.15 -6.17 -28.90
N ALA A 303 -7.20 -5.03 -28.24
CA ALA A 303 -8.44 -4.31 -27.99
C ALA A 303 -8.67 -3.28 -29.10
N LEU A 304 -9.88 -3.29 -29.69
CA LEU A 304 -10.32 -2.22 -30.61
C LEU A 304 -10.58 -0.98 -29.77
N THR A 305 -9.86 0.10 -30.03
CA THR A 305 -9.98 1.33 -29.24
C THR A 305 -10.40 2.51 -30.09
N VAL A 306 -11.27 3.33 -29.52
CA VAL A 306 -11.70 4.60 -30.08
C VAL A 306 -11.39 5.74 -29.10
N PRO A 307 -11.15 6.96 -29.58
CA PRO A 307 -11.11 8.13 -28.71
C PRO A 307 -12.41 8.29 -27.92
N GLU A 308 -12.31 8.67 -26.65
CA GLU A 308 -13.48 8.85 -25.77
C GLU A 308 -14.48 9.85 -26.34
N GLU A 309 -14.00 10.85 -27.09
CA GLU A 309 -14.78 11.90 -27.76
C GLU A 309 -15.71 11.35 -28.86
N ALA A 310 -15.41 10.19 -29.42
CA ALA A 310 -16.25 9.56 -30.44
C ALA A 310 -17.51 8.92 -29.87
N ILE A 311 -17.63 8.81 -28.57
CA ILE A 311 -18.72 8.11 -27.89
C ILE A 311 -19.84 9.06 -27.57
N VAL A 312 -21.03 8.76 -28.10
CA VAL A 312 -22.23 9.54 -27.87
C VAL A 312 -23.25 8.75 -27.06
N PRO A 313 -23.38 9.05 -25.74
CA PRO A 313 -24.42 8.39 -24.94
C PRO A 313 -25.79 8.92 -25.29
N GLN A 314 -26.73 8.01 -25.58
CA GLN A 314 -28.13 8.34 -25.87
C GLN A 314 -29.06 7.49 -25.00
N GLY A 315 -29.44 8.01 -23.86
CA GLY A 315 -30.21 7.27 -22.86
C GLY A 315 -29.44 6.07 -22.31
N GLN A 316 -29.96 4.86 -22.51
CA GLN A 316 -29.31 3.61 -22.09
C GLN A 316 -28.40 3.00 -23.16
N ARG A 317 -28.36 3.56 -24.36
CA ARG A 317 -27.55 3.05 -25.47
C ARG A 317 -26.35 3.96 -25.70
N VAL A 318 -25.30 3.36 -26.19
CA VAL A 318 -24.07 4.06 -26.57
C VAL A 318 -23.92 3.94 -28.08
N LEU A 319 -23.81 5.09 -28.72
CA LEU A 319 -23.72 5.17 -30.19
C LEU A 319 -22.36 5.76 -30.58
N VAL A 320 -21.89 5.35 -31.74
CA VAL A 320 -20.75 5.94 -32.45
C VAL A 320 -21.19 6.22 -33.88
N TYR A 321 -20.75 7.34 -34.44
CA TYR A 321 -20.95 7.63 -35.82
C TYR A 321 -19.79 7.11 -36.67
N LYS A 322 -20.03 6.07 -37.45
CA LYS A 322 -19.06 5.48 -38.38
C LYS A 322 -19.18 6.19 -39.74
N VAL A 323 -18.05 6.58 -40.28
CA VAL A 323 -18.03 7.18 -41.64
C VAL A 323 -17.79 6.08 -42.66
N VAL A 324 -18.70 5.99 -43.62
CA VAL A 324 -18.64 5.04 -44.75
C VAL A 324 -18.67 5.80 -46.06
N ASP A 325 -18.22 5.16 -47.14
CA ASP A 325 -18.30 5.74 -48.51
C ASP A 325 -19.74 5.79 -48.96
N GLY A 326 -20.14 6.92 -49.50
CA GLY A 326 -21.48 7.16 -50.06
C GLY A 326 -21.66 6.59 -51.46
N SER A 327 -22.74 7.06 -52.13
CA SER A 327 -23.06 6.61 -53.48
C SER A 327 -22.10 7.11 -54.56
N THR A 328 -21.34 8.17 -54.27
CA THR A 328 -20.28 8.72 -55.13
C THR A 328 -18.91 8.61 -54.41
N PRO A 329 -17.77 8.43 -55.12
CA PRO A 329 -16.45 8.22 -54.51
C PRO A 329 -16.00 9.34 -53.57
N ASP A 330 -16.50 10.55 -53.73
CA ASP A 330 -16.15 11.71 -52.90
C ASP A 330 -17.14 11.99 -51.78
N GLU A 331 -18.22 11.24 -51.70
CA GLU A 331 -19.25 11.43 -50.70
C GLU A 331 -19.06 10.51 -49.52
N LYS A 332 -18.85 11.08 -48.33
CA LYS A 332 -18.77 10.33 -47.06
C LYS A 332 -20.08 10.47 -46.32
N VAL A 333 -20.57 9.39 -45.76
CA VAL A 333 -21.84 9.30 -45.06
C VAL A 333 -21.62 8.83 -43.63
N ALA A 334 -22.24 9.49 -42.65
CA ALA A 334 -22.18 9.09 -41.27
C ALA A 334 -23.32 8.14 -40.93
N GLN A 335 -23.04 6.93 -40.52
CA GLN A 335 -23.95 5.91 -40.02
C GLN A 335 -23.88 5.81 -38.50
N ARG A 336 -25.04 5.69 -37.86
CA ARG A 336 -25.12 5.43 -36.42
C ARG A 336 -24.94 3.95 -36.15
N VAL A 337 -23.99 3.62 -35.34
CA VAL A 337 -23.72 2.23 -34.91
C VAL A 337 -23.82 2.14 -33.39
N GLU A 338 -24.66 1.23 -32.93
CA GLU A 338 -24.70 0.90 -31.48
C GLU A 338 -23.50 0.06 -31.12
N VAL A 339 -22.80 0.47 -30.07
CA VAL A 339 -21.56 -0.18 -29.65
C VAL A 339 -21.62 -0.65 -28.20
N LYS A 340 -21.01 -1.79 -27.92
CA LYS A 340 -20.76 -2.24 -26.55
C LYS A 340 -19.36 -1.82 -26.13
N LEU A 341 -19.32 -1.08 -25.03
CA LEU A 341 -18.07 -0.62 -24.48
C LEU A 341 -17.45 -1.66 -23.53
N GLY A 342 -16.14 -1.74 -23.57
CA GLY A 342 -15.32 -2.55 -22.65
C GLY A 342 -14.58 -1.69 -21.62
N ILE A 343 -13.28 -1.85 -21.59
CA ILE A 343 -12.37 -1.14 -20.68
C ILE A 343 -12.29 0.33 -21.09
N ARG A 344 -12.44 1.23 -20.12
CA ARG A 344 -12.33 2.67 -20.31
C ARG A 344 -11.01 3.16 -19.70
N ARG A 345 -10.25 3.89 -20.51
CA ARG A 345 -9.00 4.56 -20.12
C ARG A 345 -9.10 6.05 -20.43
N PRO A 346 -8.32 6.90 -19.76
CA PRO A 346 -8.25 8.31 -20.12
C PRO A 346 -7.93 8.49 -21.62
N GLY A 347 -8.83 9.15 -22.33
CA GLY A 347 -8.70 9.45 -23.76
C GLY A 347 -9.02 8.29 -24.72
N ARG A 348 -9.14 7.04 -24.27
CA ARG A 348 -9.46 5.88 -25.13
C ARG A 348 -10.43 4.90 -24.47
N VAL A 349 -11.34 4.36 -25.26
CA VAL A 349 -12.33 3.38 -24.79
C VAL A 349 -12.32 2.16 -25.71
N GLU A 350 -12.36 0.98 -25.10
CA GLU A 350 -12.48 -0.28 -25.82
C GLU A 350 -13.90 -0.45 -26.35
N VAL A 351 -14.00 -0.90 -27.59
CA VAL A 351 -15.24 -1.31 -28.23
C VAL A 351 -15.21 -2.83 -28.41
N LEU A 352 -16.18 -3.52 -27.80
CA LEU A 352 -16.30 -4.98 -27.89
C LEU A 352 -17.05 -5.46 -29.13
N GLU A 353 -18.10 -4.70 -29.51
CA GLU A 353 -18.99 -5.03 -30.62
C GLU A 353 -19.41 -3.75 -31.35
N GLY A 354 -19.58 -3.83 -32.68
CA GLY A 354 -20.13 -2.77 -33.50
C GLY A 354 -19.12 -2.08 -34.45
N LEU A 355 -17.82 -2.21 -34.24
CA LEU A 355 -16.79 -1.62 -35.09
C LEU A 355 -15.72 -2.66 -35.51
N ALA A 356 -15.08 -2.39 -36.63
CA ALA A 356 -13.95 -3.16 -37.14
C ALA A 356 -12.65 -2.33 -37.10
N GLU A 357 -11.51 -3.01 -37.17
CA GLU A 357 -10.20 -2.38 -37.27
C GLU A 357 -10.11 -1.52 -38.55
N GLY A 358 -9.65 -0.29 -38.42
CA GLY A 358 -9.51 0.64 -39.55
C GLY A 358 -10.76 1.47 -39.85
N ASP A 359 -11.92 1.20 -39.22
CA ASP A 359 -13.11 2.02 -39.35
C ASP A 359 -12.83 3.47 -38.94
N GLN A 360 -13.47 4.43 -39.67
CA GLN A 360 -13.39 5.84 -39.30
C GLN A 360 -14.59 6.23 -38.44
N VAL A 361 -14.33 6.82 -37.28
CA VAL A 361 -15.36 7.26 -36.32
C VAL A 361 -15.27 8.77 -36.12
N VAL A 362 -16.42 9.42 -35.98
CA VAL A 362 -16.52 10.87 -35.80
C VAL A 362 -16.15 11.21 -34.35
N THR A 363 -15.15 12.08 -34.15
CA THR A 363 -14.71 12.57 -32.85
C THR A 363 -15.24 13.96 -32.52
N ALA A 364 -15.44 14.82 -33.51
CA ALA A 364 -16.05 16.14 -33.32
C ALA A 364 -17.06 16.47 -34.43
N GLY A 365 -18.10 17.25 -34.09
CA GLY A 365 -19.16 17.64 -35.03
C GLY A 365 -20.38 16.72 -34.99
N GLN A 366 -20.43 15.69 -34.14
CA GLN A 366 -21.55 14.76 -34.02
C GLN A 366 -22.87 15.44 -33.67
N GLN A 367 -22.84 16.59 -32.99
CA GLN A 367 -24.05 17.37 -32.65
C GLN A 367 -24.81 17.89 -33.88
N ARG A 368 -24.15 17.98 -35.05
CA ARG A 368 -24.70 18.40 -36.32
C ARG A 368 -25.36 17.26 -37.09
N LEU A 369 -25.11 16.01 -36.66
CA LEU A 369 -25.61 14.79 -37.30
C LEU A 369 -26.94 14.40 -36.70
N GLN A 370 -28.05 15.02 -37.20
CA GLN A 370 -29.39 14.79 -36.66
C GLN A 370 -30.05 13.52 -37.20
N LYS A 371 -29.67 13.10 -38.42
CA LYS A 371 -30.26 11.94 -39.12
C LYS A 371 -29.16 10.88 -39.40
N ASP A 372 -29.58 9.62 -39.44
CA ASP A 372 -28.75 8.55 -39.94
C ASP A 372 -28.56 8.65 -41.45
N GLY A 373 -27.38 8.28 -41.96
CA GLY A 373 -27.10 8.35 -43.38
C GLY A 373 -26.88 9.78 -43.95
N MET A 374 -26.50 10.75 -43.11
CA MET A 374 -26.25 12.12 -43.56
C MET A 374 -24.87 12.26 -44.20
N ALA A 375 -24.81 12.91 -45.36
CA ALA A 375 -23.56 13.26 -46.03
C ALA A 375 -22.69 14.17 -45.13
N VAL A 376 -21.42 13.86 -44.99
CA VAL A 376 -20.46 14.58 -44.11
C VAL A 376 -19.18 14.94 -44.88
N ARG A 377 -18.58 16.06 -44.51
CA ARG A 377 -17.27 16.44 -44.98
C ARG A 377 -16.22 16.17 -43.89
N VAL A 378 -15.34 15.23 -44.16
CA VAL A 378 -14.24 14.85 -43.23
C VAL A 378 -13.18 15.95 -43.22
N ILE A 379 -12.81 16.40 -42.02
CA ILE A 379 -11.68 17.29 -41.76
C ILE A 379 -10.62 16.48 -41.02
N ASP A 380 -9.45 16.36 -41.58
CA ASP A 380 -8.30 15.75 -40.92
C ASP A 380 -7.68 16.74 -39.94
N SER A 381 -7.92 16.56 -38.64
CA SER A 381 -7.33 17.37 -37.57
C SER A 381 -5.81 17.27 -37.50
N ALA A 382 -5.24 16.17 -37.95
CA ALA A 382 -3.78 15.97 -38.03
C ALA A 382 -3.10 17.01 -38.97
N ARG A 383 -3.79 17.56 -39.94
CA ARG A 383 -3.26 18.60 -40.84
C ARG A 383 -3.34 20.01 -40.24
N ILE A 384 -4.22 20.24 -39.26
CA ILE A 384 -4.43 21.57 -38.66
C ILE A 384 -3.39 21.79 -37.56
N ASN A 385 -3.12 20.80 -36.74
CA ASN A 385 -2.09 20.88 -35.67
C ASN A 385 -0.66 20.98 -36.22
N GLY A 386 -0.38 20.47 -37.44
CA GLY A 386 0.90 20.66 -38.11
C GLY A 386 1.17 22.10 -38.59
N ARG A 387 0.11 22.94 -38.67
CA ARG A 387 0.25 24.35 -39.08
C ARG A 387 0.41 25.32 -37.91
N GLU A 388 -0.09 25.00 -36.74
CA GLU A 388 0.15 25.81 -35.52
C GLU A 388 1.57 25.67 -34.96
N GLY A 389 2.23 24.53 -35.19
CA GLY A 389 3.64 24.35 -34.79
C GLY A 389 4.66 25.16 -35.61
N SER A 390 4.27 25.74 -36.77
CA SER A 390 5.19 26.52 -37.61
C SER A 390 5.11 28.04 -37.41
N LEU A 391 4.21 28.53 -36.54
CA LEU A 391 4.06 29.97 -36.25
C LEU A 391 4.70 30.41 -34.91
N GLN A 392 5.31 29.50 -34.18
CA GLN A 392 6.02 29.82 -32.92
C GLN A 392 7.52 30.14 -33.09
N GLY A 393 7.96 30.47 -34.30
CA GLY A 393 9.35 30.82 -34.63
C GLY A 393 9.66 32.29 -34.83
N ALA A 394 8.73 33.23 -34.53
CA ALA A 394 9.02 34.66 -34.63
C ALA A 394 8.83 35.34 -33.28
N THR A 395 9.87 35.33 -32.46
CA THR A 395 9.99 36.18 -31.28
C THR A 395 10.30 37.61 -31.76
N PRO A 396 9.45 38.62 -31.51
CA PRO A 396 9.84 39.98 -31.77
C PRO A 396 10.87 40.41 -30.70
N ALA A 397 12.05 40.81 -31.17
CA ALA A 397 13.10 41.41 -30.33
C ALA A 397 12.54 42.68 -29.67
N LEU A 398 12.41 42.69 -28.35
CA LEU A 398 12.18 43.88 -27.55
C LEU A 398 13.48 44.70 -27.49
N PRO A 399 13.43 46.03 -27.67
CA PRO A 399 14.62 46.87 -27.58
C PRO A 399 15.10 46.96 -26.13
N ALA A 400 16.41 46.81 -25.98
CA ALA A 400 17.11 46.96 -24.71
C ALA A 400 16.85 48.33 -24.07
N LEU A 401 16.21 48.38 -22.91
CA LEU A 401 16.18 49.55 -22.05
C LEU A 401 17.40 49.54 -21.14
N ALA A 402 18.10 50.67 -21.18
CA ALA A 402 19.35 50.96 -20.50
C ALA A 402 19.29 50.74 -18.98
N ALA A 403 20.35 50.18 -18.48
CA ALA A 403 20.66 50.00 -17.08
C ALA A 403 20.64 51.32 -16.31
N ALA A 404 19.81 51.44 -15.29
CA ALA A 404 19.93 52.45 -14.24
C ALA A 404 20.63 51.84 -13.04
N SER A 405 21.79 52.33 -12.75
CA SER A 405 22.65 52.04 -11.60
C SER A 405 22.01 52.50 -10.28
N GLY A 406 21.75 51.55 -9.38
CA GLY A 406 21.40 51.82 -7.98
C GLY A 406 22.60 51.47 -7.05
N PRO A 407 22.73 52.08 -5.88
CA PRO A 407 23.99 52.16 -5.15
C PRO A 407 24.36 50.87 -4.40
N VAL A 408 25.65 50.55 -4.49
CA VAL A 408 26.33 49.45 -3.78
C VAL A 408 26.52 49.89 -2.31
N PHE A 409 25.94 49.15 -1.38
CA PHE A 409 26.30 49.26 0.03
C PHE A 409 27.54 48.37 0.30
N THR A 410 28.68 49.07 0.50
CA THR A 410 29.91 48.48 1.02
C THR A 410 29.78 48.28 2.54
N ALA A 411 29.74 47.01 3.01
CA ALA A 411 29.96 46.70 4.42
C ALA A 411 31.46 46.54 4.66
N SER A 412 31.96 47.45 5.53
CA SER A 412 33.33 47.52 6.01
C SER A 412 33.70 46.29 6.84
N ALA A 413 34.77 45.59 6.46
CA ALA A 413 35.40 44.53 7.23
C ALA A 413 36.29 45.15 8.31
N ALA A 414 36.00 44.89 9.57
CA ALA A 414 36.93 45.15 10.69
C ALA A 414 37.85 43.93 10.87
N ALA A 415 39.14 44.15 10.74
CA ALA A 415 40.22 43.22 11.02
C ALA A 415 40.35 42.96 12.53
N GLY A 416 40.40 41.68 12.93
CA GLY A 416 40.70 41.22 14.28
C GLY A 416 41.66 40.03 14.22
N ALA A 417 42.89 40.32 14.56
CA ALA A 417 44.06 39.57 14.98
C ALA A 417 44.00 38.04 15.13
N ASN A 418 44.91 37.36 14.40
CA ASN A 418 45.39 35.99 14.63
C ASN A 418 46.28 35.91 15.85
N PRO A 419 46.16 34.88 16.74
CA PRO A 419 47.23 34.42 17.61
C PRO A 419 48.10 33.34 16.95
N PRO A 420 49.37 33.19 17.36
CA PRO A 420 50.36 32.38 16.67
C PRO A 420 50.19 30.86 16.97
N PRO A 421 50.83 29.96 16.18
CA PRO A 421 50.69 28.53 16.34
C PRO A 421 51.61 28.01 17.48
N LEU A 422 51.05 27.26 18.45
CA LEU A 422 51.78 26.44 19.38
C LEU A 422 52.09 25.07 18.73
N ALA A 423 53.35 24.79 18.55
CA ALA A 423 53.87 23.49 18.21
C ALA A 423 53.64 22.51 19.38
N VAL A 424 52.94 21.42 19.16
CA VAL A 424 52.87 20.29 20.09
C VAL A 424 53.27 19.02 19.35
N ALA A 425 54.18 18.33 20.03
CA ALA A 425 54.89 17.13 19.60
C ALA A 425 54.01 15.97 19.18
N ALA A 426 54.46 15.21 18.19
CA ALA A 426 53.90 13.95 17.74
C ALA A 426 54.03 12.90 18.86
N ALA A 427 52.91 12.43 19.37
CA ALA A 427 52.78 11.15 20.07
C ALA A 427 51.88 10.24 19.26
N ALA A 428 52.48 9.20 18.69
CA ALA A 428 51.80 8.13 18.00
C ALA A 428 51.00 7.31 19.04
N THR A 429 49.68 7.42 18.99
CA THR A 429 48.76 6.46 19.63
C THR A 429 47.67 6.09 18.66
N GLY A 430 47.45 4.77 18.56
CA GLY A 430 46.62 4.09 17.60
C GLY A 430 45.24 4.73 17.38
N ARG A 431 44.89 4.91 16.14
CA ARG A 431 43.54 5.19 15.67
C ARG A 431 42.61 4.06 16.10
N PRO A 432 41.53 4.31 16.85
CA PRO A 432 40.43 3.36 16.87
C PRO A 432 39.82 3.34 15.49
N SER A 433 39.85 2.19 14.85
CA SER A 433 39.14 1.85 13.65
C SER A 433 37.67 2.31 13.79
N ASN A 434 37.27 3.27 12.98
CA ASN A 434 35.87 3.61 12.76
C ASN A 434 35.18 2.35 12.23
N ALA A 435 34.58 1.56 13.09
CA ALA A 435 33.63 0.53 12.72
C ALA A 435 32.44 1.27 12.11
N ALA A 436 32.48 1.46 10.78
CA ALA A 436 31.32 1.84 10.01
C ALA A 436 30.18 0.92 10.42
N ALA A 437 29.05 1.48 10.85
CA ALA A 437 27.84 0.75 11.15
C ALA A 437 27.51 -0.10 9.92
N THR A 438 27.80 -1.39 10.00
CA THR A 438 27.64 -2.34 8.89
C THR A 438 26.15 -2.48 8.66
N ARG A 439 25.66 -1.91 7.55
CA ARG A 439 24.32 -2.15 7.07
C ARG A 439 24.11 -3.67 7.03
N PRO A 440 23.01 -4.20 7.61
CA PRO A 440 22.78 -5.64 7.58
C PRO A 440 22.78 -6.13 6.13
N ALA A 441 23.57 -7.16 5.86
CA ALA A 441 23.72 -7.72 4.52
C ALA A 441 22.36 -8.27 4.03
N PRO A 442 22.01 -8.08 2.74
CA PRO A 442 20.78 -8.62 2.17
C PRO A 442 20.81 -10.15 2.24
N LYS A 443 19.71 -10.77 2.67
CA LYS A 443 19.58 -12.23 2.66
C LYS A 443 19.48 -12.74 1.23
N SER A 444 20.34 -13.68 0.85
CA SER A 444 20.21 -14.48 -0.38
C SER A 444 19.28 -15.67 -0.08
N GLY A 445 18.27 -15.90 -0.93
CA GLY A 445 17.31 -17.01 -0.73
C GLY A 445 16.08 -16.86 -1.64
N PRO A 446 15.17 -17.86 -1.64
CA PRO A 446 13.92 -17.75 -2.40
C PRO A 446 13.07 -16.58 -1.90
N ASN A 447 12.24 -16.02 -2.80
CA ASN A 447 11.40 -14.88 -2.50
C ASN A 447 10.46 -15.22 -1.31
N PRO A 448 10.52 -14.49 -0.18
CA PRO A 448 9.72 -14.79 1.01
C PRO A 448 8.21 -14.64 0.78
N CYS A 449 7.79 -13.93 -0.28
CA CYS A 449 6.38 -13.76 -0.64
C CYS A 449 5.80 -14.96 -1.40
N LEU A 450 6.64 -15.84 -1.96
CA LEU A 450 6.21 -17.01 -2.72
C LEU A 450 6.18 -18.30 -1.87
N ALA A 451 6.82 -18.30 -0.71
CA ALA A 451 6.95 -19.47 0.17
C ALA A 451 5.61 -20.02 0.74
N GLY A 452 4.50 -19.27 0.60
CA GLY A 452 3.17 -19.69 1.05
C GLY A 452 2.22 -20.18 -0.04
N THR A 453 2.61 -20.15 -1.33
CA THR A 453 1.72 -20.51 -2.45
C THR A 453 1.85 -21.96 -2.92
N SER A 454 2.87 -22.70 -2.46
CA SER A 454 3.13 -24.08 -2.87
C SER A 454 2.42 -25.17 -2.04
N ALA A 455 1.64 -24.80 -1.02
CA ALA A 455 0.93 -25.74 -0.15
C ALA A 455 -0.58 -25.86 -0.46
N GLY A 456 -1.00 -25.71 -1.73
CA GLY A 456 -2.43 -25.73 -2.02
C GLY A 456 -2.82 -26.00 -3.47
N SER A 457 -2.23 -27.00 -4.12
CA SER A 457 -2.87 -27.66 -5.28
C SER A 457 -2.15 -28.95 -5.66
N ALA A 458 -2.29 -29.98 -4.78
CA ALA A 458 -2.34 -31.34 -5.30
C ALA A 458 -3.81 -31.59 -5.71
N PRO A 459 -4.10 -32.07 -6.93
CA PRO A 459 -5.45 -32.41 -7.29
C PRO A 459 -5.91 -33.59 -6.40
N PRO A 460 -7.15 -33.59 -5.91
CA PRO A 460 -7.70 -34.77 -5.24
C PRO A 460 -7.96 -35.83 -6.30
N GLY A 461 -7.18 -36.90 -6.27
CA GLY A 461 -7.44 -38.02 -7.18
C GLY A 461 -6.20 -38.73 -7.69
N ALA A 462 -5.47 -39.37 -6.80
CA ALA A 462 -4.71 -40.56 -7.12
C ALA A 462 -4.67 -41.40 -5.84
N ASP A 463 -5.60 -42.36 -5.73
CA ASP A 463 -5.52 -43.42 -4.74
C ASP A 463 -4.16 -44.13 -4.89
N PRO A 464 -3.47 -44.43 -3.77
CA PRO A 464 -2.26 -45.23 -3.86
C PRO A 464 -2.64 -46.66 -4.36
N PRO A 465 -1.78 -47.30 -5.16
CA PRO A 465 -2.06 -48.62 -5.66
C PRO A 465 -2.20 -49.61 -4.49
N VAL A 466 -3.36 -50.24 -4.39
CA VAL A 466 -3.63 -51.30 -3.43
C VAL A 466 -2.69 -52.47 -3.75
N SER A 467 -1.71 -52.72 -2.87
CA SER A 467 -0.91 -53.93 -2.93
C SER A 467 -1.79 -55.16 -2.72
N PRO A 468 -1.70 -56.23 -3.54
CA PRO A 468 -2.49 -57.42 -3.35
C PRO A 468 -2.07 -58.12 -2.05
N MET A 469 -3.01 -58.19 -1.11
CA MET A 469 -2.89 -58.92 0.15
C MET A 469 -2.68 -60.39 -0.16
N GLY A 470 -1.50 -60.92 0.19
CA GLY A 470 -1.16 -62.35 0.07
C GLY A 470 -2.12 -63.22 0.87
N ALA A 471 -2.55 -64.30 0.23
CA ALA A 471 -3.38 -65.35 0.78
C ALA A 471 -2.78 -65.91 2.09
N GLN A 472 -3.45 -65.67 3.22
CA GLN A 472 -3.13 -66.36 4.47
C GLN A 472 -3.73 -67.75 4.41
N ALA A 473 -2.85 -68.77 4.49
CA ALA A 473 -3.17 -70.16 4.61
C ALA A 473 -3.92 -70.41 5.93
N LYS A 474 -5.02 -71.12 5.80
CA LYS A 474 -5.96 -71.63 6.81
C LYS A 474 -5.24 -72.67 7.68
N ALA A 475 -4.94 -72.34 8.93
CA ALA A 475 -4.46 -73.31 9.92
C ALA A 475 -5.57 -74.27 10.35
N PRO A 476 -5.28 -75.57 10.59
CA PRO A 476 -6.31 -76.61 10.96
C PRO A 476 -6.67 -76.49 12.45
N ARG A 477 -7.95 -76.69 12.79
CA ARG A 477 -8.50 -76.80 14.13
C ARG A 477 -7.96 -78.08 14.83
N PRO A 478 -7.59 -77.99 16.15
CA PRO A 478 -7.41 -79.21 16.94
C PRO A 478 -8.75 -79.87 17.32
N PRO A 479 -8.76 -81.25 17.52
CA PRO A 479 -9.97 -81.96 17.91
C PRO A 479 -10.24 -81.81 19.42
N GLY A 480 -11.52 -81.73 19.76
CA GLY A 480 -12.01 -81.67 21.11
C GLY A 480 -11.77 -82.87 21.99
N HIS A 481 -11.61 -82.62 23.24
CA HIS A 481 -12.10 -83.40 24.39
C HIS A 481 -12.50 -82.44 25.49
#